data_421e17cac2e77d799b05597d2783b480
#
_entry.id   421e17cac2e77d799b05597d2783b480
#
_cell.length_a   1.000
_cell.length_b   1.000
_cell.length_c   1.000
_cell.angle_alpha   90.00
_cell.angle_beta   90.00
_cell.angle_gamma   90.00
#
_symmetry.space_group_name_H-M   'P 1'
#
loop_
_entity.id
_entity.type
_entity.pdbx_description
1 polymer ?
#
loop_
_entity_poly.entity_id
_entity_poly.type
_entity_poly.pdbx_seq_one_letter_code
_entity_poly.pdbx_strand_id
1 'polypeptide(L)'
;VEANRADNTAMEPRRMTADEKDELLATYHPDYRQDQFEELKVGANKGEKAPHELADMLQANSRIKPEEIDLTKIDYDVDVLVIGGGGAGASAAIEADNAGANVMVVTKLRMGDANTMMAEGGIQAADKPNDSPAIHFVDAYGGGHFAAKKELLYRLVTEAPEAIQWLNDLGVEFDKAPDGTMITTHGGGTSRKRMHAAKDYTGAEIMRTLRDE
;
A
#
# COMPACT_ATOMS: atom_id res chain seq x y z
N VAL A 1 9.73 32.33 10.38
CA VAL A 1 9.95 31.14 11.22
C VAL A 1 11.38 31.07 11.71
N GLU A 2 12.39 31.18 10.82
CA GLU A 2 13.81 31.12 11.21
C GLU A 2 14.26 32.30 12.11
N ALA A 3 13.78 33.50 11.82
CA ALA A 3 14.13 34.70 12.60
C ALA A 3 13.71 34.61 14.10
N ASN A 4 12.72 33.80 14.43
CA ASN A 4 12.19 33.66 15.79
C ASN A 4 12.51 32.27 16.40
N ARG A 5 13.39 31.50 15.76
CA ARG A 5 13.71 30.13 16.23
C ARG A 5 14.27 30.09 17.64
N ALA A 6 15.19 31.01 17.95
CA ALA A 6 15.80 31.06 19.29
C ALA A 6 14.77 31.39 20.37
N ASP A 7 13.90 32.35 20.11
CA ASP A 7 12.85 32.76 21.04
C ASP A 7 11.80 31.66 21.22
N ASN A 8 11.40 31.00 20.12
CA ASN A 8 10.47 29.90 20.16
C ASN A 8 11.04 28.70 20.95
N THR A 9 12.32 28.41 20.77
CA THR A 9 13.01 27.33 21.53
C THR A 9 13.10 27.68 23.01
N ALA A 10 13.34 28.94 23.35
CA ALA A 10 13.42 29.39 24.74
C ALA A 10 12.03 29.39 25.44
N MET A 11 10.95 29.50 24.68
CA MET A 11 9.57 29.42 25.17
C MET A 11 8.98 28.00 25.15
N GLU A 12 9.70 27.02 24.62
CA GLU A 12 9.22 25.63 24.59
C GLU A 12 9.05 25.11 26.04
N PRO A 13 7.84 24.61 26.39
CA PRO A 13 7.64 24.10 27.73
C PRO A 13 8.55 22.89 27.99
N ARG A 14 9.02 22.76 29.22
CA ARG A 14 9.82 21.61 29.63
C ARG A 14 9.05 20.31 29.38
N ARG A 15 9.70 19.37 28.74
CA ARG A 15 9.12 18.03 28.54
C ARG A 15 9.11 17.27 29.87
N MET A 16 8.04 16.52 30.08
CA MET A 16 7.93 15.62 31.23
C MET A 16 9.00 14.55 31.17
N THR A 17 9.52 14.19 32.34
CA THR A 17 10.36 12.99 32.52
C THR A 17 9.50 11.73 32.41
N ALA A 18 10.11 10.55 32.31
CA ALA A 18 9.40 9.28 32.32
C ALA A 18 8.55 9.11 33.58
N ASP A 19 9.16 9.40 34.75
CA ASP A 19 8.47 9.27 36.04
C ASP A 19 7.28 10.22 36.17
N GLU A 20 7.40 11.47 35.70
CA GLU A 20 6.29 12.43 35.68
C GLU A 20 5.14 11.98 34.76
N LYS A 21 5.46 11.32 33.64
CA LYS A 21 4.43 10.74 32.75
C LYS A 21 3.72 9.56 33.40
N ASP A 22 4.48 8.67 34.04
CA ASP A 22 3.93 7.51 34.74
C ASP A 22 3.03 7.95 35.92
N GLU A 23 3.42 8.98 36.67
CA GLU A 23 2.58 9.56 37.72
C GLU A 23 1.29 10.19 37.17
N LEU A 24 1.42 10.94 36.10
CA LEU A 24 0.24 11.54 35.43
C LEU A 24 -0.73 10.48 34.93
N LEU A 25 -0.22 9.42 34.29
CA LEU A 25 -1.04 8.33 33.80
C LEU A 25 -1.72 7.57 34.95
N ALA A 26 -0.98 7.26 36.02
CA ALA A 26 -1.54 6.58 37.19
C ALA A 26 -2.62 7.41 37.91
N THR A 27 -2.48 8.76 37.90
CA THR A 27 -3.38 9.64 38.63
C THR A 27 -4.65 10.00 37.82
N TYR A 28 -4.50 10.25 36.52
CA TYR A 28 -5.57 10.84 35.72
C TYR A 28 -6.14 9.91 34.61
N HIS A 29 -5.54 8.73 34.42
CA HIS A 29 -6.01 7.73 33.47
C HIS A 29 -6.43 6.46 34.22
N PRO A 30 -7.68 6.32 34.63
CA PRO A 30 -8.17 5.22 35.46
C PRO A 30 -8.10 3.84 34.79
N ASP A 31 -7.97 3.83 33.47
CA ASP A 31 -7.80 2.64 32.62
C ASP A 31 -6.31 2.29 32.41
N TYR A 32 -5.37 3.12 32.89
CA TYR A 32 -3.94 2.82 32.81
C TYR A 32 -3.55 1.69 33.75
N ARG A 33 -3.00 0.64 33.17
CA ARG A 33 -2.53 -0.56 33.90
C ARG A 33 -1.12 -0.91 33.46
N GLN A 34 -0.16 -0.85 34.39
CA GLN A 34 1.26 -1.12 34.11
C GLN A 34 1.50 -2.55 33.63
N ASP A 35 0.68 -3.52 34.08
CA ASP A 35 0.74 -4.92 33.68
C ASP A 35 0.33 -5.16 32.21
N GLN A 36 -0.20 -4.15 31.54
CA GLN A 36 -0.57 -4.21 30.12
C GLN A 36 0.51 -3.63 29.20
N PHE A 37 1.67 -3.28 29.72
CA PHE A 37 2.78 -2.73 28.95
C PHE A 37 4.00 -3.64 29.07
N GLU A 38 4.75 -3.72 27.98
CA GLU A 38 6.05 -4.39 27.95
C GLU A 38 7.11 -3.51 27.25
N GLU A 39 8.37 -3.84 27.49
CA GLU A 39 9.48 -3.17 26.81
C GLU A 39 9.66 -3.75 25.40
N LEU A 40 9.79 -2.85 24.43
CA LEU A 40 10.13 -3.22 23.07
C LEU A 40 11.54 -3.82 23.01
N LYS A 41 11.68 -4.98 22.35
CA LYS A 41 12.93 -5.75 22.27
C LYS A 41 13.73 -5.46 21.00
N VAL A 42 13.09 -4.87 19.99
CA VAL A 42 13.67 -4.64 18.67
C VAL A 42 13.34 -3.25 18.14
N GLY A 43 14.09 -2.81 17.13
CA GLY A 43 13.86 -1.54 16.45
C GLY A 43 14.49 -0.33 17.13
N ALA A 44 14.20 0.86 16.58
CA ALA A 44 14.76 2.13 17.06
C ALA A 44 14.27 2.52 18.47
N ASN A 45 13.09 2.01 18.84
CA ASN A 45 12.44 2.27 20.14
C ASN A 45 12.68 1.14 21.16
N LYS A 46 13.71 0.32 20.96
CA LYS A 46 14.08 -0.73 21.91
C LYS A 46 14.28 -0.17 23.32
N GLY A 47 13.62 -0.79 24.31
CA GLY A 47 13.64 -0.37 25.71
C GLY A 47 12.52 0.59 26.10
N GLU A 48 11.76 1.11 25.14
CA GLU A 48 10.55 1.88 25.43
C GLU A 48 9.37 0.95 25.76
N LYS A 49 8.49 1.41 26.65
CA LYS A 49 7.28 0.69 27.01
C LYS A 49 6.17 0.93 25.99
N ALA A 50 5.52 -0.14 25.58
CA ALA A 50 4.34 -0.09 24.70
C ALA A 50 3.28 -1.07 25.21
N PRO A 51 1.97 -0.82 24.94
CA PRO A 51 0.94 -1.81 25.20
C PRO A 51 1.26 -3.15 24.54
N HIS A 52 0.91 -4.28 25.15
CA HIS A 52 1.22 -5.62 24.65
C HIS A 52 0.81 -5.80 23.18
N GLU A 53 -0.40 -5.36 22.79
CA GLU A 53 -0.88 -5.51 21.42
C GLU A 53 -0.04 -4.71 20.42
N LEU A 54 0.41 -3.52 20.81
CA LEU A 54 1.28 -2.69 19.99
C LEU A 54 2.70 -3.28 19.92
N ALA A 55 3.22 -3.76 21.07
CA ALA A 55 4.52 -4.39 21.13
C ALA A 55 4.57 -5.65 20.25
N ASP A 56 3.55 -6.49 20.30
CA ASP A 56 3.41 -7.68 19.45
C ASP A 56 3.42 -7.33 17.95
N MET A 57 2.71 -6.27 17.57
CA MET A 57 2.70 -5.79 16.19
C MET A 57 4.07 -5.26 15.76
N LEU A 58 4.70 -4.42 16.58
CA LEU A 58 5.99 -3.81 16.27
C LEU A 58 7.13 -4.84 16.23
N GLN A 59 7.03 -5.87 17.05
CA GLN A 59 7.99 -6.98 17.15
C GLN A 59 7.67 -8.12 16.17
N ALA A 60 6.58 -7.99 15.40
CA ALA A 60 6.09 -9.01 14.48
C ALA A 60 5.90 -10.39 15.16
N ASN A 61 5.48 -10.40 16.42
CA ASN A 61 5.18 -11.64 17.14
C ASN A 61 3.97 -12.33 16.52
N SER A 62 4.06 -13.64 16.33
CA SER A 62 2.93 -14.44 15.86
C SER A 62 1.85 -14.54 16.94
N ARG A 63 0.60 -14.27 16.56
CA ARG A 63 -0.57 -14.54 17.42
C ARG A 63 -1.09 -15.96 17.25
N ILE A 64 -0.54 -16.68 16.27
CA ILE A 64 -0.93 -18.04 15.96
C ILE A 64 -0.02 -18.96 16.76
N LYS A 65 -0.62 -19.86 17.52
CA LYS A 65 0.07 -20.93 18.20
C LYS A 65 -0.05 -22.20 17.35
N PRO A 66 1.05 -22.72 16.80
CA PRO A 66 1.02 -23.88 15.89
C PRO A 66 0.32 -25.11 16.53
N GLU A 67 0.44 -25.26 17.85
CA GLU A 67 -0.17 -26.35 18.62
C GLU A 67 -1.71 -26.26 18.72
N GLU A 68 -2.30 -25.10 18.45
CA GLU A 68 -3.75 -24.90 18.43
C GLU A 68 -4.36 -25.14 17.05
N ILE A 69 -3.53 -25.37 16.02
CA ILE A 69 -3.98 -25.58 14.63
C ILE A 69 -4.14 -27.08 14.35
N ASP A 70 -5.33 -27.50 14.07
CA ASP A 70 -5.63 -28.88 13.64
C ASP A 70 -5.59 -28.96 12.10
N LEU A 71 -4.44 -29.39 11.57
CA LEU A 71 -4.25 -29.54 10.13
C LEU A 71 -5.03 -30.72 9.51
N THR A 72 -5.74 -31.52 10.33
CA THR A 72 -6.63 -32.56 9.79
C THR A 72 -8.00 -32.01 9.40
N LYS A 73 -8.32 -30.80 9.81
CA LYS A 73 -9.55 -30.08 9.45
C LYS A 73 -9.25 -29.11 8.34
N ILE A 74 -9.75 -29.38 7.15
CA ILE A 74 -9.64 -28.52 5.99
C ILE A 74 -11.03 -27.96 5.71
N ASP A 75 -11.18 -26.64 5.83
CA ASP A 75 -12.44 -25.96 5.54
C ASP A 75 -12.61 -25.68 4.05
N TYR A 76 -11.51 -25.39 3.35
CA TYR A 76 -11.49 -25.07 1.93
C TYR A 76 -10.29 -25.73 1.26
N ASP A 77 -10.52 -26.30 0.08
CA ASP A 77 -9.49 -26.88 -0.79
C ASP A 77 -9.58 -26.18 -2.15
N VAL A 78 -8.55 -25.45 -2.53
CA VAL A 78 -8.53 -24.60 -3.71
C VAL A 78 -7.19 -24.73 -4.45
N ASP A 79 -7.21 -24.49 -5.77
CA ASP A 79 -5.99 -24.52 -6.58
C ASP A 79 -5.10 -23.30 -6.33
N VAL A 80 -5.73 -22.13 -6.12
CA VAL A 80 -5.01 -20.87 -5.89
C VAL A 80 -5.64 -20.12 -4.72
N LEU A 81 -4.84 -19.88 -3.68
CA LEU A 81 -5.19 -18.99 -2.57
C LEU A 81 -4.51 -17.64 -2.74
N VAL A 82 -5.29 -16.58 -2.97
CA VAL A 82 -4.80 -15.20 -3.06
C VAL A 82 -4.96 -14.52 -1.70
N ILE A 83 -3.87 -14.02 -1.13
CA ILE A 83 -3.87 -13.30 0.15
C ILE A 83 -3.74 -11.80 -0.11
N GLY A 84 -4.86 -11.09 -0.01
CA GLY A 84 -4.97 -9.65 -0.22
C GLY A 84 -5.94 -9.28 -1.35
N GLY A 85 -6.89 -8.40 -1.07
CA GLY A 85 -7.95 -7.98 -1.98
C GLY A 85 -7.72 -6.60 -2.63
N GLY A 86 -6.45 -6.18 -2.82
CA GLY A 86 -6.10 -4.98 -3.58
C GLY A 86 -5.95 -5.27 -5.08
N GLY A 87 -5.50 -4.28 -5.86
CA GLY A 87 -5.35 -4.41 -7.31
C GLY A 87 -4.55 -5.63 -7.74
N ALA A 88 -3.40 -5.89 -7.12
CA ALA A 88 -2.57 -7.04 -7.45
C ALA A 88 -3.26 -8.39 -7.15
N GLY A 89 -3.93 -8.49 -6.00
CA GLY A 89 -4.65 -9.72 -5.64
C GLY A 89 -5.87 -9.96 -6.50
N ALA A 90 -6.64 -8.91 -6.80
CA ALA A 90 -7.78 -9.01 -7.72
C ALA A 90 -7.33 -9.45 -9.13
N SER A 91 -6.29 -8.82 -9.68
CA SER A 91 -5.74 -9.21 -10.98
C SER A 91 -5.25 -10.66 -10.99
N ALA A 92 -4.55 -11.09 -9.93
CA ALA A 92 -4.08 -12.48 -9.81
C ALA A 92 -5.25 -13.47 -9.74
N ALA A 93 -6.33 -13.11 -9.05
CA ALA A 93 -7.52 -13.95 -8.95
C ALA A 93 -8.22 -14.10 -10.30
N ILE A 94 -8.44 -12.99 -11.02
CA ILE A 94 -9.05 -12.98 -12.35
C ILE A 94 -8.23 -13.83 -13.33
N GLU A 95 -6.92 -13.65 -13.37
CA GLU A 95 -6.05 -14.41 -14.28
C GLU A 95 -6.01 -15.91 -13.91
N ALA A 96 -6.04 -16.26 -12.64
CA ALA A 96 -6.10 -17.65 -12.23
C ALA A 96 -7.45 -18.31 -12.57
N ASP A 97 -8.56 -17.60 -12.38
CA ASP A 97 -9.89 -18.06 -12.77
C ASP A 97 -10.01 -18.22 -14.29
N ASN A 98 -9.53 -17.26 -15.07
CA ASN A 98 -9.45 -17.33 -16.52
C ASN A 98 -8.62 -18.54 -17.01
N ALA A 99 -7.63 -18.97 -16.22
CA ALA A 99 -6.87 -20.19 -16.50
C ALA A 99 -7.61 -21.49 -16.06
N GLY A 100 -8.79 -21.38 -15.51
CA GLY A 100 -9.64 -22.50 -15.08
C GLY A 100 -9.33 -23.05 -13.67
N ALA A 101 -8.62 -22.30 -12.84
CA ALA A 101 -8.31 -22.68 -11.46
C ALA A 101 -9.50 -22.37 -10.53
N ASN A 102 -9.67 -23.21 -9.49
CA ASN A 102 -10.55 -22.90 -8.36
C ASN A 102 -9.83 -21.90 -7.44
N VAL A 103 -10.31 -20.68 -7.36
CA VAL A 103 -9.62 -19.56 -6.71
C VAL A 103 -10.35 -19.11 -5.45
N MET A 104 -9.58 -18.81 -4.39
CA MET A 104 -10.09 -18.14 -3.20
C MET A 104 -9.28 -16.88 -2.93
N VAL A 105 -9.96 -15.78 -2.67
CA VAL A 105 -9.34 -14.55 -2.19
C VAL A 105 -9.65 -14.36 -0.71
N VAL A 106 -8.62 -14.21 0.12
CA VAL A 106 -8.76 -13.83 1.53
C VAL A 106 -8.22 -12.43 1.74
N THR A 107 -8.97 -11.60 2.45
CA THR A 107 -8.63 -10.19 2.66
C THR A 107 -8.93 -9.77 4.09
N LYS A 108 -8.14 -8.84 4.61
CA LYS A 108 -8.30 -8.29 5.96
C LYS A 108 -9.57 -7.45 6.10
N LEU A 109 -9.92 -6.70 5.06
CA LEU A 109 -11.09 -5.83 4.96
C LEU A 109 -12.03 -6.35 3.87
N ARG A 110 -13.01 -5.57 3.45
CA ARG A 110 -13.84 -5.92 2.29
C ARG A 110 -12.99 -6.04 1.03
N MET A 111 -13.42 -6.84 0.07
CA MET A 111 -12.77 -6.92 -1.24
C MET A 111 -12.67 -5.53 -1.87
N GLY A 112 -11.45 -5.15 -2.25
CA GLY A 112 -11.15 -3.83 -2.81
C GLY A 112 -10.77 -2.76 -1.78
N ASP A 113 -11.06 -2.92 -0.50
CA ASP A 113 -10.65 -1.96 0.55
C ASP A 113 -9.14 -2.08 0.79
N ALA A 114 -8.35 -1.48 -0.07
CA ALA A 114 -6.89 -1.53 -0.08
C ALA A 114 -6.31 -0.21 -0.58
N ASN A 115 -4.99 -0.08 -0.53
CA ASN A 115 -4.30 1.15 -0.99
C ASN A 115 -4.60 1.49 -2.46
N THR A 116 -4.86 0.49 -3.31
CA THR A 116 -5.27 0.74 -4.71
C THR A 116 -6.53 1.59 -4.79
N MET A 117 -7.54 1.31 -3.97
CA MET A 117 -8.79 2.09 -3.92
C MET A 117 -8.55 3.58 -3.63
N MET A 118 -7.50 3.90 -2.89
CA MET A 118 -7.19 5.25 -2.42
C MET A 118 -6.31 6.04 -3.39
N ALA A 119 -5.86 5.44 -4.50
CA ALA A 119 -5.02 6.12 -5.48
C ALA A 119 -5.83 7.12 -6.31
N GLU A 120 -5.47 8.39 -6.25
CA GLU A 120 -6.19 9.49 -6.91
C GLU A 120 -5.57 9.86 -8.26
N GLY A 121 -4.23 10.01 -8.30
CA GLY A 121 -3.53 10.65 -9.40
C GLY A 121 -3.55 9.91 -10.74
N GLY A 122 -3.51 8.60 -10.75
CA GLY A 122 -3.45 7.80 -11.95
C GLY A 122 -2.38 6.71 -11.96
N ILE A 123 -2.29 5.99 -13.06
CA ILE A 123 -1.34 4.90 -13.30
C ILE A 123 -0.49 5.22 -14.52
N GLN A 124 0.80 4.98 -14.44
CA GLN A 124 1.75 5.32 -15.52
C GLN A 124 2.06 4.12 -16.41
N ALA A 125 1.91 4.31 -17.71
CA ALA A 125 2.30 3.34 -18.73
C ALA A 125 2.78 4.05 -20.00
N ALA A 126 3.91 3.62 -20.55
CA ALA A 126 4.51 4.21 -21.74
C ALA A 126 3.92 3.56 -23.01
N ASP A 127 2.64 3.84 -23.29
CA ASP A 127 1.84 3.28 -24.38
C ASP A 127 1.73 4.20 -25.61
N LYS A 128 2.29 5.42 -25.58
CA LYS A 128 2.17 6.39 -26.65
C LYS A 128 3.41 6.39 -27.54
N PRO A 129 3.29 6.76 -28.84
CA PRO A 129 4.39 6.71 -29.82
C PRO A 129 5.61 7.56 -29.48
N ASN A 130 5.43 8.60 -28.67
CA ASN A 130 6.50 9.50 -28.24
C ASN A 130 7.14 9.11 -26.91
N ASP A 131 6.81 7.94 -26.40
CA ASP A 131 7.35 7.39 -25.14
C ASP A 131 7.82 5.94 -25.34
N SER A 132 8.45 5.37 -24.33
CA SER A 132 8.85 3.97 -24.33
C SER A 132 9.08 3.45 -22.91
N PRO A 133 9.00 2.13 -22.69
CA PRO A 133 9.38 1.50 -21.42
C PRO A 133 10.80 1.87 -20.99
N ALA A 134 11.75 2.06 -21.92
CA ALA A 134 13.11 2.47 -21.60
C ALA A 134 13.17 3.88 -21.00
N ILE A 135 12.44 4.84 -21.58
CA ILE A 135 12.34 6.20 -21.03
C ILE A 135 11.63 6.17 -19.67
N HIS A 136 10.56 5.39 -19.56
CA HIS A 136 9.86 5.20 -18.29
C HIS A 136 10.76 4.59 -17.21
N PHE A 137 11.61 3.62 -17.57
CA PHE A 137 12.59 3.04 -16.66
C PHE A 137 13.57 4.10 -16.11
N VAL A 138 14.11 4.94 -17.00
CA VAL A 138 15.08 6.00 -16.59
C VAL A 138 14.42 7.01 -15.65
N ASP A 139 13.21 7.46 -15.99
CA ASP A 139 12.46 8.40 -15.14
C ASP A 139 12.17 7.79 -13.75
N ALA A 140 11.66 6.56 -13.70
CA ALA A 140 11.29 5.92 -12.45
C ALA A 140 12.53 5.54 -11.60
N TYR A 141 13.61 5.07 -12.24
CA TYR A 141 14.84 4.71 -11.54
C TYR A 141 15.53 5.93 -10.96
N GLY A 142 15.60 7.02 -11.74
CA GLY A 142 16.14 8.30 -11.28
C GLY A 142 15.26 8.94 -10.19
N GLY A 143 13.94 8.97 -10.39
CA GLY A 143 13.00 9.49 -9.41
C GLY A 143 13.00 8.71 -8.08
N GLY A 144 13.29 7.41 -8.13
CA GLY A 144 13.49 6.56 -6.97
C GLY A 144 14.91 6.62 -6.37
N HIS A 145 15.70 7.63 -6.73
CA HIS A 145 17.10 7.81 -6.27
C HIS A 145 17.97 6.55 -6.43
N PHE A 146 17.72 5.78 -7.50
CA PHE A 146 18.44 4.54 -7.85
C PHE A 146 18.30 3.41 -6.82
N ALA A 147 17.32 3.49 -5.91
CA ALA A 147 17.10 2.49 -4.86
C ALA A 147 16.26 1.28 -5.32
N ALA A 148 15.59 1.39 -6.48
CA ALA A 148 14.74 0.30 -6.96
C ALA A 148 15.55 -0.94 -7.36
N LYS A 149 14.95 -2.12 -7.16
CA LYS A 149 15.44 -3.37 -7.76
C LYS A 149 15.18 -3.33 -9.26
N LYS A 150 16.25 -3.32 -10.06
CA LYS A 150 16.18 -3.10 -11.51
C LYS A 150 15.30 -4.12 -12.22
N GLU A 151 15.35 -5.37 -11.79
CA GLU A 151 14.59 -6.48 -12.38
C GLU A 151 13.07 -6.27 -12.20
N LEU A 152 12.68 -5.79 -11.02
CA LEU A 152 11.26 -5.50 -10.74
C LEU A 152 10.80 -4.27 -11.49
N LEU A 153 11.61 -3.22 -11.52
CA LEU A 153 11.30 -2.01 -12.27
C LEU A 153 11.23 -2.28 -13.78
N TYR A 154 12.13 -3.11 -14.30
CA TYR A 154 12.10 -3.55 -15.70
C TYR A 154 10.76 -4.22 -16.03
N ARG A 155 10.32 -5.17 -15.23
CA ARG A 155 9.02 -5.84 -15.40
C ARG A 155 7.88 -4.83 -15.36
N LEU A 156 7.85 -3.98 -14.35
CA LEU A 156 6.81 -2.97 -14.19
C LEU A 156 6.67 -2.11 -15.46
N VAL A 157 7.76 -1.55 -15.97
CA VAL A 157 7.67 -0.59 -17.10
C VAL A 157 7.43 -1.28 -18.45
N THR A 158 7.90 -2.53 -18.62
CA THR A 158 7.71 -3.26 -19.88
C THR A 158 6.32 -3.86 -20.01
N GLU A 159 5.70 -4.26 -18.89
CA GLU A 159 4.37 -4.86 -18.86
C GLU A 159 3.25 -3.81 -18.68
N ALA A 160 3.59 -2.59 -18.23
CA ALA A 160 2.60 -1.53 -17.98
C ALA A 160 1.70 -1.18 -19.19
N PRO A 161 2.19 -1.10 -20.44
CA PRO A 161 1.33 -0.82 -21.59
C PRO A 161 0.24 -1.88 -21.79
N GLU A 162 0.59 -3.16 -21.65
CA GLU A 162 -0.35 -4.27 -21.76
C GLU A 162 -1.34 -4.26 -20.58
N ALA A 163 -0.87 -4.01 -19.37
CA ALA A 163 -1.72 -3.91 -18.17
C ALA A 163 -2.76 -2.78 -18.28
N ILE A 164 -2.39 -1.62 -18.83
CA ILE A 164 -3.33 -0.52 -19.07
C ILE A 164 -4.40 -0.90 -20.12
N GLN A 165 -4.00 -1.58 -21.17
CA GLN A 165 -4.95 -2.04 -22.18
C GLN A 165 -5.90 -3.09 -21.58
N TRP A 166 -5.38 -4.05 -20.83
CA TRP A 166 -6.17 -5.06 -20.13
C TRP A 166 -7.20 -4.42 -19.18
N LEU A 167 -6.80 -3.44 -18.36
CA LEU A 167 -7.73 -2.71 -17.49
C LEU A 167 -8.81 -1.96 -18.29
N ASN A 168 -8.43 -1.33 -19.39
CA ASN A 168 -9.39 -0.68 -20.29
C ASN A 168 -10.38 -1.67 -20.89
N ASP A 169 -9.93 -2.85 -21.28
CA ASP A 169 -10.74 -3.90 -21.90
C ASP A 169 -11.70 -4.55 -20.89
N LEU A 170 -11.32 -4.63 -19.62
CA LEU A 170 -12.20 -5.00 -18.50
C LEU A 170 -13.26 -3.92 -18.20
N GLY A 171 -13.11 -2.70 -18.72
CA GLY A 171 -14.09 -1.64 -18.54
C GLY A 171 -13.70 -0.56 -17.52
N VAL A 172 -12.41 -0.38 -17.23
CA VAL A 172 -11.95 0.80 -16.47
C VAL A 172 -12.16 2.04 -17.34
N GLU A 173 -12.94 2.98 -16.81
CA GLU A 173 -13.28 4.21 -17.52
C GLU A 173 -12.18 5.28 -17.39
N PHE A 174 -11.02 5.03 -18.00
CA PHE A 174 -9.98 6.05 -18.12
C PHE A 174 -10.50 7.27 -18.91
N ASP A 175 -9.98 8.45 -18.61
CA ASP A 175 -10.27 9.66 -19.35
C ASP A 175 -9.88 9.50 -20.83
N LYS A 176 -10.83 9.74 -21.73
CA LYS A 176 -10.67 9.56 -23.18
C LYS A 176 -10.98 10.84 -23.95
N ALA A 177 -10.29 11.02 -25.05
CA ALA A 177 -10.65 12.01 -26.07
C ALA A 177 -11.94 11.58 -26.81
N PRO A 178 -12.57 12.51 -27.57
CA PRO A 178 -13.80 12.20 -28.32
C PRO A 178 -13.66 11.04 -29.33
N ASP A 179 -12.45 10.73 -29.76
CA ASP A 179 -12.14 9.62 -30.67
C ASP A 179 -11.92 8.27 -29.94
N GLY A 180 -12.08 8.24 -28.60
CA GLY A 180 -11.88 7.06 -27.78
C GLY A 180 -10.45 6.81 -27.34
N THR A 181 -9.47 7.62 -27.74
CA THR A 181 -8.07 7.51 -27.34
C THR A 181 -7.90 7.89 -25.86
N MET A 182 -7.25 7.06 -25.07
CA MET A 182 -6.93 7.37 -23.68
C MET A 182 -6.03 8.60 -23.60
N ILE A 183 -6.44 9.58 -22.78
CA ILE A 183 -5.68 10.80 -22.49
C ILE A 183 -4.60 10.48 -21.48
N THR A 184 -3.39 11.03 -21.69
CA THR A 184 -2.30 10.95 -20.74
C THR A 184 -1.83 12.32 -20.27
N THR A 185 -1.48 12.42 -19.02
CA THR A 185 -0.96 13.64 -18.39
C THR A 185 0.44 13.42 -17.82
N HIS A 186 1.10 14.51 -17.41
CA HIS A 186 2.35 14.40 -16.66
C HIS A 186 2.08 13.95 -15.24
N GLY A 187 2.81 12.93 -14.80
CA GLY A 187 3.01 12.64 -13.38
C GLY A 187 4.13 13.49 -12.80
N GLY A 188 4.25 13.52 -11.47
CA GLY A 188 5.38 14.19 -10.82
C GLY A 188 6.72 13.57 -11.25
N GLY A 189 7.64 14.40 -11.75
CA GLY A 189 8.98 13.98 -12.15
C GLY A 189 9.10 13.20 -13.46
N THR A 190 8.01 13.08 -14.24
CA THR A 190 8.06 12.36 -15.52
C THR A 190 8.51 13.23 -16.67
N SER A 191 9.35 12.69 -17.56
CA SER A 191 9.79 13.37 -18.78
C SER A 191 8.77 13.30 -19.92
N ARG A 192 7.77 12.42 -19.81
CA ARG A 192 6.71 12.21 -20.82
C ARG A 192 5.33 12.14 -20.15
N LYS A 193 4.30 12.44 -20.93
CA LYS A 193 2.90 12.26 -20.54
C LYS A 193 2.54 10.81 -20.65
N ARG A 194 2.49 10.08 -19.55
CA ARG A 194 2.15 8.65 -19.52
C ARG A 194 1.19 8.26 -18.41
N MET A 195 0.69 9.23 -17.65
CA MET A 195 -0.22 8.97 -16.56
C MET A 195 -1.65 8.91 -17.09
N HIS A 196 -2.26 7.73 -17.00
CA HIS A 196 -3.67 7.47 -17.30
C HIS A 196 -4.48 7.67 -16.02
N ALA A 197 -5.59 8.35 -16.11
CA ALA A 197 -6.43 8.67 -14.96
C ALA A 197 -7.92 8.49 -15.28
N ALA A 198 -8.70 8.25 -14.24
CA ALA A 198 -10.15 8.40 -14.22
C ALA A 198 -10.45 9.57 -13.27
N LYS A 199 -10.39 10.79 -13.78
CA LYS A 199 -10.47 12.02 -12.98
C LYS A 199 -9.45 12.02 -11.82
N ASP A 200 -9.95 12.17 -10.59
CA ASP A 200 -9.19 12.15 -9.34
C ASP A 200 -9.53 10.95 -8.45
N TYR A 201 -10.12 9.89 -9.04
CA TYR A 201 -10.49 8.66 -8.33
C TYR A 201 -10.06 7.38 -9.07
N THR A 202 -8.95 7.44 -9.76
CA THR A 202 -8.44 6.37 -10.63
C THR A 202 -8.37 5.02 -9.91
N GLY A 203 -7.90 4.98 -8.67
CA GLY A 203 -7.81 3.74 -7.90
C GLY A 203 -9.17 3.15 -7.55
N ALA A 204 -10.13 4.01 -7.21
CA ALA A 204 -11.51 3.58 -6.95
C ALA A 204 -12.16 2.98 -8.21
N GLU A 205 -11.93 3.59 -9.36
CA GLU A 205 -12.43 3.11 -10.65
C GLU A 205 -11.80 1.77 -11.05
N ILE A 206 -10.48 1.63 -10.91
CA ILE A 206 -9.79 0.35 -11.13
C ILE A 206 -10.35 -0.73 -10.21
N MET A 207 -10.48 -0.45 -8.90
CA MET A 207 -10.99 -1.44 -7.96
C MET A 207 -12.47 -1.75 -8.14
N ARG A 208 -13.28 -0.78 -8.59
CA ARG A 208 -14.67 -1.04 -8.98
C ARG A 208 -14.72 -2.11 -10.07
N THR A 209 -13.97 -1.88 -11.14
CA THR A 209 -13.94 -2.79 -12.30
C THR A 209 -13.41 -4.17 -11.90
N LEU A 210 -12.25 -4.24 -11.23
CA LEU A 210 -11.65 -5.52 -10.83
C LEU A 210 -12.49 -6.33 -9.82
N ARG A 211 -13.36 -5.68 -9.08
CA ARG A 211 -14.27 -6.35 -8.15
C ARG A 211 -15.55 -6.83 -8.84
N ASP A 212 -15.99 -6.10 -9.87
CA ASP A 212 -17.21 -6.42 -10.59
C ASP A 212 -16.98 -7.58 -11.58
N GLU A 213 -15.72 -7.81 -12.02
CA GLU A 213 -15.28 -8.98 -12.80
C GLU A 213 -15.23 -10.24 -11.93
#